data_411f4a2138cb2963f3fcbb159e515bf5
#
_entry.id   411f4a2138cb2963f3fcbb159e515bf5
#
_cell.length_a   1.000
_cell.length_b   1.000
_cell.length_c   1.000
_cell.angle_alpha   90.00
_cell.angle_beta   90.00
_cell.angle_gamma   90.00
#
_symmetry.space_group_name_H-M   'P 1'
#
loop_
_entity.id
_entity.type
_entity.pdbx_description
1 polymer ?
#
loop_
_entity_poly.entity_id
_entity_poly.type
_entity_poly.pdbx_seq_one_letter_code
_entity_poly.pdbx_strand_id
1 'polypeptide(L)'
;MDMSRLADPQEADYKRLERYCKVYSYLLEHDIKPILYIDMDNVLVNFESGIDRLDDDTKAEYQGRLDEVPGIFSLMDPMDGAVEVVIRLQEVYDVYILSTAPWLNPSAWSDKLLWIQRYFGADQNSSLYKRLILSHHKHLNQGAIIIDDRTKNGVEAFTGQHLHFGTHDRPNGSSVLHLLDIK
;
A
#
# COMPACT_ATOMS: atom_id res chain seq x y z
N MET A 1 -1.79 42.00 -5.65
CA MET A 1 -2.02 40.55 -5.43
C MET A 1 -2.66 40.40 -4.06
N ASP A 2 -3.93 40.08 -4.03
CA ASP A 2 -4.71 39.97 -2.79
C ASP A 2 -4.37 38.64 -2.11
N MET A 3 -3.65 38.70 -0.98
CA MET A 3 -3.22 37.58 -0.16
C MET A 3 -4.33 37.04 0.77
N SER A 4 -5.56 37.53 0.66
CA SER A 4 -6.68 37.20 1.57
C SER A 4 -7.41 35.90 1.25
N ARG A 5 -6.91 35.07 0.30
CA ARG A 5 -7.54 33.78 -0.14
C ARG A 5 -6.75 32.53 0.15
N LEU A 6 -5.72 32.57 0.97
CA LEU A 6 -5.12 31.35 1.47
C LEU A 6 -5.98 30.86 2.64
N ALA A 7 -6.73 29.79 2.42
CA ALA A 7 -7.49 29.16 3.49
C ALA A 7 -6.52 28.81 4.63
N ASP A 8 -6.92 29.10 5.86
CA ASP A 8 -6.19 28.73 7.05
C ASP A 8 -5.94 27.20 7.01
N PRO A 9 -4.68 26.74 7.14
CA PRO A 9 -4.35 25.33 7.15
C PRO A 9 -5.19 24.53 8.16
N GLN A 10 -5.50 25.11 9.32
CA GLN A 10 -6.37 24.50 10.33
C GLN A 10 -7.82 24.36 9.86
N GLU A 11 -8.35 25.32 9.12
CA GLU A 11 -9.70 25.24 8.56
C GLU A 11 -9.80 24.19 7.44
N ALA A 12 -8.75 24.03 6.64
CA ALA A 12 -8.68 22.98 5.60
C ALA A 12 -8.65 21.57 6.22
N ASP A 13 -7.90 21.39 7.31
CA ASP A 13 -7.83 20.12 8.04
C ASP A 13 -9.15 19.80 8.74
N TYR A 14 -9.83 20.79 9.30
CA TYR A 14 -11.14 20.64 9.95
C TYR A 14 -12.24 20.21 8.95
N LYS A 15 -12.31 20.84 7.79
CA LYS A 15 -13.23 20.48 6.70
C LYS A 15 -12.94 19.08 6.14
N ARG A 16 -11.67 18.69 6.10
CA ARG A 16 -11.24 17.36 5.70
C ARG A 16 -11.73 16.31 6.70
N LEU A 17 -11.52 16.54 8.00
CA LEU A 17 -12.01 15.68 9.08
C LEU A 17 -13.54 15.55 9.10
N GLU A 18 -14.26 16.66 8.95
CA GLU A 18 -15.73 16.66 8.89
C GLU A 18 -16.26 15.86 7.71
N ARG A 19 -15.62 15.99 6.53
CA ARG A 19 -15.96 15.17 5.35
C ARG A 19 -15.69 13.69 5.58
N TYR A 20 -14.58 13.37 6.24
CA TYR A 20 -14.23 12.00 6.63
C TYR A 20 -15.29 11.39 7.56
N CYS A 21 -15.67 12.11 8.62
CA CYS A 21 -16.68 11.64 9.55
C CYS A 21 -18.03 11.38 8.87
N LYS A 22 -18.47 12.26 7.99
CA LYS A 22 -19.73 12.09 7.25
C LYS A 22 -19.70 10.88 6.32
N VAL A 23 -18.62 10.70 5.57
CA VAL A 23 -18.45 9.53 4.67
C VAL A 23 -18.38 8.25 5.48
N TYR A 24 -17.61 8.24 6.57
CA TYR A 24 -17.46 7.06 7.42
C TYR A 24 -18.78 6.67 8.09
N SER A 25 -19.55 7.64 8.62
CA SER A 25 -20.89 7.38 9.19
C SER A 25 -21.84 6.80 8.14
N TYR A 26 -21.83 7.35 6.92
CA TYR A 26 -22.64 6.82 5.83
C TYR A 26 -22.28 5.37 5.48
N LEU A 27 -20.99 5.05 5.40
CA LEU A 27 -20.50 3.69 5.11
C LEU A 27 -20.94 2.70 6.20
N LEU A 28 -20.84 3.08 7.48
CA LEU A 28 -21.28 2.26 8.59
C LEU A 28 -22.79 2.03 8.59
N GLU A 29 -23.60 3.07 8.33
CA GLU A 29 -25.06 2.97 8.26
C GLU A 29 -25.55 2.05 7.13
N HIS A 30 -24.74 1.88 6.06
CA HIS A 30 -25.10 1.08 4.89
C HIS A 30 -24.34 -0.24 4.79
N ASP A 31 -23.59 -0.63 5.83
CA ASP A 31 -22.74 -1.83 5.87
C ASP A 31 -21.74 -1.90 4.70
N ILE A 32 -21.21 -0.74 4.31
CA ILE A 32 -20.20 -0.61 3.23
C ILE A 32 -18.84 -0.47 3.85
N LYS A 33 -17.94 -1.41 3.58
CA LYS A 33 -16.54 -1.33 4.03
C LYS A 33 -15.79 -0.22 3.29
N PRO A 34 -15.10 0.70 4.00
CA PRO A 34 -14.27 1.70 3.35
C PRO A 34 -13.09 1.05 2.62
N ILE A 35 -12.71 1.61 1.47
CA ILE A 35 -11.58 1.10 0.68
C ILE A 35 -10.27 1.44 1.39
N LEU A 36 -9.42 0.42 1.57
CA LEU A 36 -8.08 0.53 2.10
C LEU A 36 -7.08 -0.03 1.08
N TYR A 37 -6.08 0.78 0.73
CA TYR A 37 -4.96 0.37 -0.13
C TYR A 37 -3.73 0.02 0.68
N ILE A 38 -3.01 -1.02 0.26
CA ILE A 38 -1.74 -1.44 0.86
C ILE A 38 -0.70 -1.51 -0.26
N ASP A 39 0.45 -0.84 -0.08
CA ASP A 39 1.60 -1.05 -0.97
C ASP A 39 2.23 -2.43 -0.77
N MET A 40 3.01 -2.87 -1.74
CA MET A 40 3.73 -4.15 -1.63
C MET A 40 5.12 -3.97 -1.03
N ASP A 41 5.98 -3.21 -1.71
CA ASP A 41 7.41 -3.18 -1.43
C ASP A 41 7.67 -2.56 -0.06
N ASN A 42 8.38 -3.27 0.82
CA ASN A 42 8.66 -2.91 2.21
C ASN A 42 7.42 -2.70 3.12
N VAL A 43 6.22 -3.02 2.65
CA VAL A 43 4.98 -3.04 3.44
C VAL A 43 4.48 -4.47 3.61
N LEU A 44 4.17 -5.15 2.52
CA LEU A 44 3.78 -6.57 2.51
C LEU A 44 4.96 -7.49 2.23
N VAL A 45 5.92 -6.99 1.45
CA VAL A 45 7.01 -7.75 0.84
C VAL A 45 8.34 -7.25 1.39
N ASN A 46 9.15 -8.16 1.89
CA ASN A 46 10.51 -7.86 2.32
C ASN A 46 11.43 -7.79 1.08
N PHE A 47 11.70 -6.57 0.60
CA PHE A 47 12.52 -6.35 -0.59
C PHE A 47 13.96 -6.88 -0.41
N GLU A 48 14.54 -6.73 0.81
CA GLU A 48 15.88 -7.21 1.13
C GLU A 48 16.00 -8.72 0.94
N SER A 49 14.97 -9.50 1.26
CA SER A 49 14.97 -10.96 1.06
C SER A 49 15.14 -11.38 -0.40
N GLY A 50 14.68 -10.55 -1.34
CA GLY A 50 14.93 -10.74 -2.77
C GLY A 50 16.38 -10.41 -3.15
N ILE A 51 16.93 -9.32 -2.60
CA ILE A 51 18.33 -8.92 -2.83
C ILE A 51 19.29 -10.00 -2.31
N ASP A 52 19.02 -10.57 -1.14
CA ASP A 52 19.88 -11.60 -0.52
C ASP A 52 20.03 -12.85 -1.40
N ARG A 53 19.04 -13.10 -2.28
CA ARG A 53 19.04 -14.25 -3.21
C ARG A 53 19.73 -13.99 -4.54
N LEU A 54 20.18 -12.75 -4.79
CA LEU A 54 20.96 -12.43 -5.97
C LEU A 54 22.42 -12.78 -5.77
N ASP A 55 23.08 -13.22 -6.85
CA ASP A 55 24.54 -13.36 -6.88
C ASP A 55 25.26 -12.00 -6.90
N ASP A 56 26.55 -12.00 -6.55
CA ASP A 56 27.33 -10.78 -6.42
C ASP A 56 27.54 -10.05 -7.75
N ASP A 57 27.62 -10.77 -8.87
CA ASP A 57 27.77 -10.20 -10.20
C ASP A 57 26.49 -9.41 -10.58
N THR A 58 25.33 -10.00 -10.37
CA THR A 58 24.02 -9.34 -10.57
C THR A 58 23.87 -8.11 -9.66
N LYS A 59 24.23 -8.23 -8.37
CA LYS A 59 24.21 -7.08 -7.44
C LYS A 59 25.11 -5.93 -7.92
N ALA A 60 26.29 -6.25 -8.45
CA ALA A 60 27.22 -5.25 -8.97
C ALA A 60 26.70 -4.59 -10.27
N GLU A 61 26.15 -5.38 -11.20
CA GLU A 61 25.58 -4.89 -12.45
C GLU A 61 24.42 -3.92 -12.23
N TYR A 62 23.52 -4.25 -11.27
CA TYR A 62 22.33 -3.48 -10.96
C TYR A 62 22.48 -2.56 -9.74
N GLN A 63 23.70 -2.20 -9.37
CA GLN A 63 23.93 -1.32 -8.22
C GLN A 63 23.16 0.00 -8.35
N GLY A 64 22.36 0.32 -7.32
CA GLY A 64 21.52 1.52 -7.26
C GLY A 64 20.20 1.43 -8.04
N ARG A 65 19.92 0.28 -8.67
CA ARG A 65 18.68 0.00 -9.43
C ARG A 65 18.27 -1.47 -9.32
N LEU A 66 18.38 -2.04 -8.12
CA LEU A 66 18.09 -3.47 -7.85
C LEU A 66 16.64 -3.86 -8.15
N ASP A 67 15.72 -2.90 -8.12
CA ASP A 67 14.34 -3.10 -8.54
C ASP A 67 14.17 -3.34 -10.06
N GLU A 68 15.21 -3.07 -10.87
CA GLU A 68 15.24 -3.36 -12.29
C GLU A 68 15.74 -4.78 -12.62
N VAL A 69 16.24 -5.55 -11.64
CA VAL A 69 16.68 -6.93 -11.86
C VAL A 69 15.47 -7.80 -12.28
N PRO A 70 15.53 -8.43 -13.47
CA PRO A 70 14.45 -9.30 -13.92
C PRO A 70 14.19 -10.44 -12.94
N GLY A 71 12.92 -10.64 -12.55
CA GLY A 71 12.51 -11.70 -11.66
C GLY A 71 12.70 -11.43 -10.16
N ILE A 72 13.30 -10.31 -9.75
CA ILE A 72 13.59 -10.03 -8.34
C ILE A 72 12.33 -10.08 -7.47
N PHE A 73 11.19 -9.57 -7.96
CA PHE A 73 9.94 -9.54 -7.20
C PHE A 73 9.37 -10.94 -6.94
N SER A 74 9.74 -11.95 -7.74
CA SER A 74 9.36 -13.35 -7.49
C SER A 74 10.15 -14.02 -6.37
N LEU A 75 11.31 -13.44 -6.01
CA LEU A 75 12.22 -13.98 -4.99
C LEU A 75 11.91 -13.50 -3.57
N MET A 76 11.02 -12.52 -3.41
CA MET A 76 10.78 -11.86 -2.14
C MET A 76 9.88 -12.66 -1.21
N ASP A 77 10.22 -12.67 0.07
CA ASP A 77 9.37 -13.21 1.13
C ASP A 77 8.37 -12.15 1.63
N PRO A 78 7.25 -12.54 2.25
CA PRO A 78 6.41 -11.58 2.96
C PRO A 78 7.14 -10.98 4.17
N MET A 79 6.78 -9.76 4.53
CA MET A 79 7.10 -9.21 5.84
C MET A 79 6.44 -10.06 6.93
N ASP A 80 7.07 -10.12 8.10
CA ASP A 80 6.57 -10.90 9.24
C ASP A 80 5.14 -10.49 9.60
N GLY A 81 4.23 -11.47 9.60
CA GLY A 81 2.82 -11.28 9.91
C GLY A 81 2.00 -10.53 8.85
N ALA A 82 2.58 -10.12 7.72
CA ALA A 82 1.90 -9.31 6.71
C ALA A 82 0.63 -9.97 6.15
N VAL A 83 0.69 -11.29 5.89
CA VAL A 83 -0.47 -12.04 5.37
C VAL A 83 -1.63 -12.03 6.36
N GLU A 84 -1.34 -12.27 7.65
CA GLU A 84 -2.34 -12.24 8.72
C GLU A 84 -2.94 -10.84 8.87
N VAL A 85 -2.11 -9.80 8.86
CA VAL A 85 -2.56 -8.40 8.96
C VAL A 85 -3.54 -8.05 7.83
N VAL A 86 -3.27 -8.46 6.59
CA VAL A 86 -4.19 -8.24 5.47
C VAL A 86 -5.54 -8.91 5.72
N ILE A 87 -5.54 -10.17 6.19
CA ILE A 87 -6.77 -10.91 6.49
C ILE A 87 -7.59 -10.19 7.57
N ARG A 88 -6.93 -9.69 8.63
CA ARG A 88 -7.57 -8.94 9.70
C ARG A 88 -8.14 -7.59 9.20
N LEU A 89 -7.40 -6.89 8.37
CA LEU A 89 -7.87 -5.64 7.76
C LEU A 89 -9.12 -5.87 6.89
N GLN A 90 -9.24 -7.00 6.22
CA GLN A 90 -10.42 -7.34 5.41
C GLN A 90 -11.70 -7.58 6.23
N GLU A 91 -11.61 -7.76 7.53
CA GLU A 91 -12.79 -7.83 8.41
C GLU A 91 -13.52 -6.48 8.44
N VAL A 92 -12.78 -5.37 8.37
CA VAL A 92 -13.28 -3.99 8.52
C VAL A 92 -13.26 -3.20 7.22
N TYR A 93 -12.29 -3.45 6.34
CA TYR A 93 -12.05 -2.68 5.13
C TYR A 93 -12.27 -3.51 3.86
N ASP A 94 -12.60 -2.82 2.76
CA ASP A 94 -12.50 -3.37 1.41
C ASP A 94 -11.06 -3.17 0.92
N VAL A 95 -10.22 -4.22 1.10
CA VAL A 95 -8.77 -4.13 0.93
C VAL A 95 -8.36 -4.39 -0.52
N TYR A 96 -7.53 -3.50 -1.06
CA TYR A 96 -6.84 -3.65 -2.35
C TYR A 96 -5.34 -3.47 -2.17
N ILE A 97 -4.56 -4.16 -2.98
CA ILE A 97 -3.14 -3.89 -3.13
C ILE A 97 -2.96 -2.81 -4.20
N LEU A 98 -2.26 -1.72 -3.84
CA LEU A 98 -1.97 -0.62 -4.74
C LEU A 98 -0.46 -0.36 -4.75
N SER A 99 0.23 -0.96 -5.71
CA SER A 99 1.69 -0.92 -5.81
C SER A 99 2.17 -0.28 -7.12
N THR A 100 3.47 -0.05 -7.21
CA THR A 100 4.13 0.42 -8.43
C THR A 100 5.05 -0.68 -8.96
N ALA A 101 4.96 -1.00 -10.24
CA ALA A 101 5.95 -1.85 -10.90
C ALA A 101 7.01 -0.95 -11.58
N PRO A 102 8.32 -1.17 -11.35
CA PRO A 102 9.37 -0.39 -11.99
C PRO A 102 9.24 -0.40 -13.52
N TRP A 103 9.36 0.79 -14.14
CA TRP A 103 9.11 0.93 -15.57
C TRP A 103 10.08 0.14 -16.43
N LEU A 104 11.35 0.02 -16.00
CA LEU A 104 12.40 -0.70 -16.70
C LEU A 104 12.49 -2.19 -16.36
N ASN A 105 11.58 -2.69 -15.51
CA ASN A 105 11.47 -4.12 -15.16
C ASN A 105 10.11 -4.69 -15.58
N PRO A 106 9.94 -5.14 -16.82
CA PRO A 106 8.67 -5.72 -17.28
C PRO A 106 8.22 -6.94 -16.48
N SER A 107 9.16 -7.75 -15.92
CA SER A 107 8.81 -8.92 -15.12
C SER A 107 8.09 -8.55 -13.82
N ALA A 108 8.37 -7.37 -13.26
CA ALA A 108 7.76 -6.91 -12.01
C ALA A 108 6.22 -6.90 -12.06
N TRP A 109 5.61 -6.69 -13.23
CA TRP A 109 4.16 -6.71 -13.41
C TRP A 109 3.56 -8.09 -13.18
N SER A 110 4.17 -9.12 -13.78
CA SER A 110 3.74 -10.52 -13.60
C SER A 110 4.17 -11.07 -12.24
N ASP A 111 5.38 -10.74 -11.78
CA ASP A 111 5.92 -11.23 -10.53
C ASP A 111 5.09 -10.78 -9.33
N LYS A 112 4.65 -9.51 -9.30
CA LYS A 112 3.77 -8.98 -8.24
C LYS A 112 2.41 -9.69 -8.23
N LEU A 113 1.83 -9.97 -9.40
CA LEU A 113 0.60 -10.76 -9.48
C LEU A 113 0.82 -12.19 -8.97
N LEU A 114 1.89 -12.87 -9.42
CA LEU A 114 2.20 -14.23 -9.00
C LEU A 114 2.50 -14.31 -7.50
N TRP A 115 3.14 -13.28 -6.93
CA TRP A 115 3.38 -13.18 -5.51
C TRP A 115 2.05 -13.12 -4.72
N ILE A 116 1.11 -12.25 -5.13
CA ILE A 116 -0.22 -12.18 -4.51
C ILE A 116 -0.93 -13.54 -4.60
N GLN A 117 -0.91 -14.18 -5.76
CA GLN A 117 -1.53 -15.50 -5.96
C GLN A 117 -0.89 -16.59 -5.08
N ARG A 118 0.42 -16.52 -4.88
CA ARG A 118 1.17 -17.48 -4.05
C ARG A 118 0.76 -17.41 -2.57
N TYR A 119 0.60 -16.22 -2.01
CA TYR A 119 0.39 -16.03 -0.58
C TYR A 119 -1.09 -15.87 -0.18
N PHE A 120 -1.95 -15.44 -1.09
CA PHE A 120 -3.37 -15.21 -0.82
C PHE A 120 -4.31 -16.10 -1.64
N GLY A 121 -3.77 -16.89 -2.58
CA GLY A 121 -4.53 -17.77 -3.47
C GLY A 121 -4.86 -17.13 -4.82
N ALA A 122 -5.14 -17.97 -5.83
CA ALA A 122 -5.33 -17.57 -7.23
C ALA A 122 -6.77 -17.69 -7.72
N ASP A 123 -7.66 -18.34 -6.98
CA ASP A 123 -9.04 -18.60 -7.38
C ASP A 123 -10.02 -17.53 -6.88
N GLN A 124 -11.25 -17.62 -7.34
CA GLN A 124 -12.29 -16.62 -7.02
C GLN A 124 -12.67 -16.53 -5.54
N ASN A 125 -12.31 -17.52 -4.71
CA ASN A 125 -12.57 -17.52 -3.27
C ASN A 125 -11.38 -16.92 -2.48
N SER A 126 -10.29 -16.60 -3.18
CA SER A 126 -9.10 -16.02 -2.57
C SER A 126 -9.37 -14.59 -2.14
N SER A 127 -8.87 -14.21 -0.97
CA SER A 127 -9.19 -12.95 -0.31
C SER A 127 -8.79 -11.69 -1.11
N LEU A 128 -7.74 -11.80 -1.95
CA LEU A 128 -7.27 -10.72 -2.83
C LEU A 128 -7.52 -11.01 -4.33
N TYR A 129 -8.48 -11.88 -4.66
CA TYR A 129 -8.82 -12.14 -6.05
C TYR A 129 -9.26 -10.87 -6.78
N LYS A 130 -8.56 -10.53 -7.88
CA LYS A 130 -8.79 -9.31 -8.68
C LYS A 130 -8.65 -7.99 -7.90
N ARG A 131 -7.85 -7.98 -6.82
CA ARG A 131 -7.65 -6.82 -5.95
C ARG A 131 -6.23 -6.27 -6.00
N LEU A 132 -5.51 -6.48 -7.12
CA LEU A 132 -4.19 -5.88 -7.37
C LEU A 132 -4.35 -4.75 -8.40
N ILE A 133 -3.83 -3.58 -8.03
CA ILE A 133 -3.71 -2.40 -8.88
C ILE A 133 -2.23 -2.03 -8.95
N LEU A 134 -1.68 -1.96 -10.17
CA LEU A 134 -0.33 -1.46 -10.41
C LEU A 134 -0.42 -0.09 -11.05
N SER A 135 0.13 0.93 -10.38
CA SER A 135 0.02 2.33 -10.82
C SER A 135 1.24 3.15 -10.40
N HIS A 136 1.73 4.00 -11.30
CA HIS A 136 2.70 5.05 -11.01
C HIS A 136 2.04 6.35 -10.49
N HIS A 137 0.70 6.36 -10.44
CA HIS A 137 -0.11 7.52 -10.05
C HIS A 137 -1.15 7.09 -9.01
N LYS A 138 -0.69 6.75 -7.79
CA LYS A 138 -1.54 6.21 -6.73
C LYS A 138 -2.67 7.15 -6.34
N HIS A 139 -2.48 8.48 -6.46
CA HIS A 139 -3.51 9.50 -6.19
C HIS A 139 -4.74 9.45 -7.11
N LEU A 140 -4.67 8.77 -8.26
CA LEU A 140 -5.84 8.58 -9.13
C LEU A 140 -6.83 7.55 -8.56
N ASN A 141 -6.43 6.78 -7.55
CA ASN A 141 -7.29 5.82 -6.87
C ASN A 141 -7.92 6.48 -5.64
N GLN A 142 -9.23 6.35 -5.51
CA GLN A 142 -9.99 6.93 -4.40
C GLN A 142 -10.20 5.88 -3.32
N GLY A 143 -9.88 6.22 -2.07
CA GLY A 143 -10.02 5.33 -0.93
C GLY A 143 -9.93 6.09 0.39
N ALA A 144 -10.28 5.41 1.48
CA ALA A 144 -10.22 6.02 2.81
C ALA A 144 -8.78 6.09 3.33
N ILE A 145 -8.01 5.02 3.12
CA ILE A 145 -6.67 4.87 3.67
C ILE A 145 -5.73 4.28 2.60
N ILE A 146 -4.48 4.73 2.61
CA ILE A 146 -3.35 4.07 1.95
C ILE A 146 -2.25 3.80 2.98
N ILE A 147 -1.75 2.56 3.04
CA ILE A 147 -0.58 2.15 3.82
C ILE A 147 0.59 2.03 2.86
N ASP A 148 1.61 2.87 3.01
CA ASP A 148 2.74 2.98 2.09
C ASP A 148 3.98 3.44 2.86
N ASP A 149 5.16 2.90 2.54
CA ASP A 149 6.44 3.26 3.15
C ASP A 149 7.04 4.56 2.56
N ARG A 150 6.42 5.10 1.52
CA ARG A 150 6.92 6.27 0.78
C ARG A 150 5.84 7.30 0.53
N THR A 151 6.30 8.51 0.17
CA THR A 151 5.45 9.62 -0.29
C THR A 151 5.52 9.82 -1.82
N LYS A 152 6.13 8.88 -2.56
CA LYS A 152 6.33 8.95 -4.01
C LYS A 152 5.16 8.34 -4.79
N ASN A 153 5.25 8.39 -6.11
CA ASN A 153 4.27 7.79 -7.04
C ASN A 153 2.84 8.28 -6.81
N GLY A 154 2.68 9.53 -6.36
CA GLY A 154 1.39 10.16 -6.15
C GLY A 154 0.80 9.95 -4.75
N VAL A 155 1.47 9.24 -3.84
CA VAL A 155 0.97 9.05 -2.46
C VAL A 155 0.79 10.38 -1.73
N GLU A 156 1.67 11.35 -1.96
CA GLU A 156 1.59 12.72 -1.40
C GLU A 156 0.32 13.47 -1.81
N ALA A 157 -0.29 13.10 -2.93
CA ALA A 157 -1.52 13.69 -3.44
C ALA A 157 -2.76 12.79 -3.23
N PHE A 158 -2.61 11.67 -2.51
CA PHE A 158 -3.73 10.80 -2.19
C PHE A 158 -4.75 11.53 -1.30
N THR A 159 -6.02 11.49 -1.67
CA THR A 159 -7.07 12.26 -0.99
C THR A 159 -7.50 11.66 0.34
N GLY A 160 -7.26 10.38 0.56
CA GLY A 160 -7.51 9.68 1.83
C GLY A 160 -6.40 9.90 2.86
N GLN A 161 -6.43 9.12 3.93
CA GLN A 161 -5.39 9.12 4.95
C GLN A 161 -4.18 8.28 4.48
N HIS A 162 -2.98 8.85 4.53
CA HIS A 162 -1.74 8.09 4.35
C HIS A 162 -1.23 7.62 5.72
N LEU A 163 -1.16 6.31 5.92
CA LEU A 163 -0.46 5.68 7.02
C LEU A 163 0.97 5.36 6.55
N HIS A 164 1.91 6.23 6.92
CA HIS A 164 3.31 6.09 6.52
C HIS A 164 3.95 4.92 7.29
N PHE A 165 4.07 3.77 6.62
CA PHE A 165 4.60 2.52 7.19
C PHE A 165 6.11 2.62 7.43
N GLY A 166 6.66 1.84 8.40
CA GLY A 166 8.07 1.83 8.71
C GLY A 166 8.58 3.07 9.46
N THR A 167 7.70 3.99 9.85
CA THR A 167 8.05 5.12 10.73
C THR A 167 8.06 4.70 12.20
N HIS A 168 8.59 5.57 13.08
CA HIS A 168 8.66 5.32 14.52
C HIS A 168 7.31 4.89 15.13
N ASP A 169 6.20 5.51 14.68
CA ASP A 169 4.85 5.24 15.19
C ASP A 169 4.19 4.02 14.54
N ARG A 170 4.72 3.54 13.39
CA ARG A 170 4.15 2.44 12.60
C ARG A 170 5.24 1.52 12.07
N PRO A 171 6.03 0.87 12.96
CA PRO A 171 7.20 0.08 12.55
C PRO A 171 6.82 -1.25 11.87
N ASN A 172 5.61 -1.76 12.06
CA ASN A 172 5.16 -3.06 11.55
C ASN A 172 3.64 -3.15 11.42
N GLY A 173 3.16 -4.28 10.90
CA GLY A 173 1.73 -4.53 10.71
C GLY A 173 0.90 -4.53 12.00
N SER A 174 1.44 -5.03 13.13
CA SER A 174 0.74 -5.03 14.41
C SER A 174 0.44 -3.61 14.90
N SER A 175 1.37 -2.66 14.70
CA SER A 175 1.14 -1.25 15.04
C SER A 175 0.09 -0.61 14.13
N VAL A 176 -0.03 -1.04 12.87
CA VAL A 176 -1.11 -0.61 11.97
C VAL A 176 -2.47 -1.10 12.47
N LEU A 177 -2.58 -2.37 12.86
CA LEU A 177 -3.84 -2.92 13.43
C LEU A 177 -4.24 -2.15 14.69
N HIS A 178 -3.29 -1.90 15.60
CA HIS A 178 -3.55 -1.14 16.83
C HIS A 178 -4.02 0.30 16.51
N LEU A 179 -3.38 0.97 15.56
CA LEU A 179 -3.76 2.33 15.16
C LEU A 179 -5.18 2.40 14.58
N LEU A 180 -5.60 1.34 13.87
CA LEU A 180 -6.93 1.23 13.26
C LEU A 180 -7.97 0.59 14.23
N ASP A 181 -7.61 0.37 15.50
CA ASP A 181 -8.44 -0.23 16.55
C ASP A 181 -9.00 -1.62 16.17
N ILE A 182 -8.21 -2.40 15.43
CA ILE A 182 -8.53 -3.77 15.00
C ILE A 182 -7.91 -4.74 16.02
N LYS A 183 -8.77 -5.56 16.65
CA LYS A 183 -8.38 -6.54 17.68
C LYS A 183 -7.88 -7.83 17.08
#